data_26e8d5b287fdd312f0cba0e4c50c3422
#
_entry.id   26e8d5b287fdd312f0cba0e4c50c3422
#
_cell.length_a   1.000
_cell.length_b   1.000
_cell.length_c   1.000
_cell.angle_alpha   90.00
_cell.angle_beta   90.00
_cell.angle_gamma   90.00
#
_symmetry.space_group_name_H-M   'P 1'
#
loop_
_entity.id
_entity.type
_entity.pdbx_description
1 polymer ?
#
loop_
_entity_poly.entity_id
_entity_poly.type
_entity_poly.pdbx_seq_one_letter_code
_entity_poly.pdbx_strand_id
1 'polypeptide(L)'
;AGVCAFSACGGNDDSTSGGNVEVPEIEKIDDLTDERYVNLYGRNFYNENLEGMTFINSASGFELKFRGTSVSAKLCKIGSRDSMWSVFVDGETDSNARVLTFTDTKGVFIQETLVEGLSDGEHIIKVLKRTPSNFDRILVKEISSDGMFTAAPEKPSVNIAFYGDSITCGEGVLRDYKPSDSAKYTALTQNALQSYAAYAADKLNASYEIFGRGGITLKFRNPETESYSVLNNYMSYAVDLSVANGDCPEYDFSSTVDAVVIYLGTNDYLRSLKYS
;
A
#
# COMPACT_ATOMS: atom_id res chain seq x y z
N ALA A 1 -19.55 -33.95 8.14
CA ALA A 1 -18.20 -34.42 7.85
C ALA A 1 -18.18 -34.98 6.42
N GLY A 2 -17.62 -34.27 5.49
CA GLY A 2 -17.43 -34.71 4.12
C GLY A 2 -16.12 -34.13 3.60
N VAL A 3 -15.10 -34.95 3.50
CA VAL A 3 -13.81 -34.65 2.92
C VAL A 3 -13.92 -34.94 1.42
N CYS A 4 -13.81 -33.93 0.56
CA CYS A 4 -13.63 -34.13 -0.86
C CYS A 4 -12.12 -34.12 -1.17
N ALA A 5 -11.58 -35.29 -1.50
CA ALA A 5 -10.24 -35.46 -2.05
C ALA A 5 -10.34 -35.28 -3.58
N PHE A 6 -9.59 -34.34 -4.16
CA PHE A 6 -9.38 -34.27 -5.60
C PHE A 6 -8.07 -35.02 -5.93
N SER A 7 -8.20 -36.01 -6.82
CA SER A 7 -7.11 -36.78 -7.38
C SER A 7 -6.48 -35.98 -8.53
N ALA A 8 -5.17 -35.80 -8.50
CA ALA A 8 -4.40 -35.23 -9.59
C ALA A 8 -4.20 -36.30 -10.66
N CYS A 9 -4.64 -36.04 -11.89
CA CYS A 9 -4.22 -36.78 -13.07
C CYS A 9 -2.88 -36.22 -13.55
N GLY A 10 -1.89 -37.07 -13.64
CA GLY A 10 -0.61 -36.77 -14.25
C GLY A 10 -0.71 -36.59 -15.76
N GLY A 11 0.09 -35.72 -16.28
CA GLY A 11 0.26 -35.49 -17.72
C GLY A 11 1.57 -34.79 -18.01
N ASN A 12 2.46 -35.58 -18.58
CA ASN A 12 3.62 -35.30 -19.43
C ASN A 12 4.63 -34.19 -19.04
N ASP A 13 5.83 -34.70 -18.73
CA ASP A 13 7.09 -33.99 -18.84
C ASP A 13 7.29 -33.42 -20.26
N ASP A 14 7.18 -32.09 -20.37
CA ASP A 14 7.86 -31.33 -21.41
C ASP A 14 8.94 -30.49 -20.70
N SER A 15 10.16 -31.01 -20.72
CA SER A 15 11.35 -30.29 -20.28
C SER A 15 11.68 -29.20 -21.28
N THR A 16 10.97 -28.09 -21.22
CA THR A 16 11.45 -26.83 -21.76
C THR A 16 12.45 -26.26 -20.77
N SER A 17 13.72 -26.31 -21.12
CA SER A 17 14.79 -25.57 -20.47
C SER A 17 14.40 -24.09 -20.44
N GLY A 18 13.87 -23.63 -19.31
CA GLY A 18 13.67 -22.21 -19.03
C GLY A 18 15.05 -21.56 -18.96
N GLY A 19 15.51 -21.01 -20.06
CA GLY A 19 16.64 -20.10 -20.04
C GLY A 19 16.26 -18.94 -19.14
N ASN A 20 17.05 -18.65 -18.12
CA ASN A 20 16.93 -17.40 -17.36
C ASN A 20 16.96 -16.25 -18.36
N VAL A 21 15.84 -15.62 -18.61
CA VAL A 21 15.80 -14.39 -19.39
C VAL A 21 16.39 -13.33 -18.48
N GLU A 22 17.61 -12.91 -18.79
CA GLU A 22 18.29 -11.84 -18.06
C GLU A 22 17.47 -10.56 -18.21
N VAL A 23 17.06 -9.95 -17.09
CA VAL A 23 16.36 -8.67 -17.07
C VAL A 23 17.39 -7.58 -17.37
N PRO A 24 17.24 -6.79 -18.44
CA PRO A 24 18.22 -5.75 -18.78
C PRO A 24 18.23 -4.67 -17.69
N GLU A 25 19.41 -4.11 -17.44
CA GLU A 25 19.56 -2.97 -16.52
C GLU A 25 19.06 -1.67 -17.18
N ILE A 26 18.37 -0.82 -16.42
CA ILE A 26 17.83 0.46 -16.89
C ILE A 26 18.11 1.58 -15.90
N GLU A 27 18.32 2.81 -16.38
CA GLU A 27 18.59 3.98 -15.52
C GLU A 27 17.32 4.60 -14.93
N LYS A 28 16.15 4.34 -15.55
CA LYS A 28 14.88 4.95 -15.19
C LYS A 28 13.73 3.96 -15.35
N ILE A 29 12.80 4.00 -14.39
CA ILE A 29 11.52 3.30 -14.43
C ILE A 29 10.44 4.36 -14.66
N ASP A 30 9.80 4.37 -15.83
CA ASP A 30 8.67 5.24 -16.20
C ASP A 30 7.34 4.46 -16.30
N ASP A 31 7.41 3.13 -16.23
CA ASP A 31 6.25 2.26 -16.08
C ASP A 31 6.38 1.44 -14.78
N LEU A 32 5.69 1.88 -13.73
CA LEU A 32 5.69 1.17 -12.45
C LEU A 32 4.84 -0.12 -12.47
N THR A 33 4.17 -0.44 -13.57
CA THR A 33 3.48 -1.72 -13.75
C THR A 33 4.42 -2.82 -14.27
N ASP A 34 5.64 -2.46 -14.66
CA ASP A 34 6.62 -3.43 -15.14
C ASP A 34 7.18 -4.25 -13.96
N GLU A 35 6.59 -5.42 -13.75
CA GLU A 35 6.95 -6.35 -12.68
C GLU A 35 8.40 -6.88 -12.75
N ARG A 36 9.09 -6.66 -13.87
CA ARG A 36 10.51 -7.01 -13.98
C ARG A 36 11.38 -6.16 -13.05
N TYR A 37 10.96 -4.93 -12.76
CA TYR A 37 11.73 -3.95 -11.99
C TYR A 37 11.04 -3.52 -10.70
N VAL A 38 9.71 -3.59 -10.63
CA VAL A 38 8.92 -3.05 -9.52
C VAL A 38 8.01 -4.10 -8.91
N ASN A 39 8.13 -4.28 -7.62
CA ASN A 39 7.13 -4.96 -6.82
C ASN A 39 6.13 -3.94 -6.26
N LEU A 40 4.89 -3.98 -6.67
CA LEU A 40 3.82 -3.18 -6.07
C LEU A 40 3.26 -3.87 -4.83
N TYR A 41 2.95 -3.08 -3.80
CA TYR A 41 2.33 -3.50 -2.54
C TYR A 41 1.00 -2.81 -2.32
N GLY A 42 -0.01 -3.56 -1.84
CA GLY A 42 -1.37 -3.09 -1.65
C GLY A 42 -2.11 -2.84 -2.96
N ARG A 43 -3.33 -2.33 -2.86
CA ARG A 43 -4.13 -1.98 -4.03
C ARG A 43 -3.72 -0.62 -4.56
N ASN A 44 -3.32 -0.59 -5.82
CA ASN A 44 -2.89 0.59 -6.54
C ASN A 44 -3.57 0.61 -7.90
N PHE A 45 -3.53 1.73 -8.59
CA PHE A 45 -4.00 1.79 -9.98
C PHE A 45 -3.19 2.80 -10.78
N TYR A 46 -3.03 2.51 -12.06
CA TYR A 46 -2.44 3.45 -13.00
C TYR A 46 -3.48 4.51 -13.39
N ASN A 47 -3.12 5.78 -13.26
CA ASN A 47 -3.96 6.90 -13.64
C ASN A 47 -3.59 7.36 -15.05
N GLU A 48 -4.41 7.01 -16.04
CA GLU A 48 -4.18 7.32 -17.46
C GLU A 48 -4.11 8.84 -17.72
N ASN A 49 -4.93 9.64 -17.01
CA ASN A 49 -4.98 11.08 -17.22
C ASN A 49 -3.74 11.82 -16.72
N LEU A 50 -3.10 11.29 -15.68
CA LEU A 50 -1.91 11.86 -15.04
C LEU A 50 -0.65 11.08 -15.39
N GLU A 51 -0.78 9.98 -16.11
CA GLU A 51 0.30 9.08 -16.54
C GLU A 51 1.20 8.66 -15.38
N GLY A 52 0.65 7.94 -14.40
CA GLY A 52 1.42 7.47 -13.26
C GLY A 52 0.67 6.55 -12.32
N MET A 53 1.42 5.82 -11.51
CA MET A 53 0.89 4.90 -10.51
C MET A 53 0.39 5.65 -9.29
N THR A 54 -0.86 5.42 -8.88
CA THR A 54 -1.50 6.11 -7.76
C THR A 54 -1.56 5.20 -6.52
N PHE A 55 -1.04 5.72 -5.42
CA PHE A 55 -0.98 5.08 -4.11
C PHE A 55 -1.91 5.80 -3.14
N ILE A 56 -2.94 5.12 -2.65
CA ILE A 56 -3.97 5.69 -1.77
C ILE A 56 -4.05 4.94 -0.44
N ASN A 57 -4.13 3.61 -0.51
CA ASN A 57 -4.39 2.78 0.65
C ASN A 57 -3.24 2.77 1.67
N SER A 58 -3.55 2.44 2.91
CA SER A 58 -2.58 2.18 3.96
C SER A 58 -1.59 1.10 3.53
N ALA A 59 -0.31 1.29 3.80
CA ALA A 59 0.78 0.39 3.45
C ALA A 59 0.90 0.08 1.95
N SER A 60 0.21 0.83 1.07
CA SER A 60 0.47 0.74 -0.37
C SER A 60 1.82 1.38 -0.73
N GLY A 61 2.45 0.86 -1.75
CA GLY A 61 3.76 1.35 -2.17
C GLY A 61 4.45 0.43 -3.16
N PHE A 62 5.76 0.50 -3.20
CA PHE A 62 6.58 -0.27 -4.13
C PHE A 62 7.92 -0.67 -3.52
N GLU A 63 8.55 -1.66 -4.12
CA GLU A 63 9.89 -2.13 -3.81
C GLU A 63 10.64 -2.36 -5.12
N LEU A 64 11.91 -2.02 -5.13
CA LEU A 64 12.78 -2.16 -6.29
C LEU A 64 14.21 -2.43 -5.85
N LYS A 65 15.02 -2.90 -6.79
CA LYS A 65 16.44 -3.17 -6.61
C LYS A 65 17.25 -2.36 -7.62
N PHE A 66 18.35 -1.78 -7.15
CA PHE A 66 19.23 -0.98 -8.00
C PHE A 66 20.69 -1.11 -7.57
N ARG A 67 21.60 -0.73 -8.46
CA ARG A 67 23.02 -0.56 -8.18
C ARG A 67 23.34 0.92 -8.33
N GLY A 68 23.88 1.55 -7.29
CA GLY A 68 24.16 2.98 -7.25
C GLY A 68 24.16 3.51 -5.83
N THR A 69 24.08 4.83 -5.66
CA THR A 69 24.17 5.50 -4.35
C THR A 69 22.92 6.31 -3.99
N SER A 70 22.02 6.55 -4.96
CA SER A 70 20.82 7.36 -4.78
C SER A 70 19.67 6.98 -5.69
N VAL A 71 18.45 7.18 -5.19
CA VAL A 71 17.20 7.02 -5.95
C VAL A 71 16.28 8.20 -5.67
N SER A 72 15.65 8.69 -6.71
CA SER A 72 14.64 9.74 -6.62
C SER A 72 13.39 9.38 -7.43
N ALA A 73 12.25 9.98 -7.09
CA ALA A 73 10.99 9.80 -7.78
C ALA A 73 10.38 11.13 -8.20
N LYS A 74 9.84 11.19 -9.40
CA LYS A 74 8.96 12.28 -9.83
C LYS A 74 7.55 11.94 -9.42
N LEU A 75 7.04 12.70 -8.48
CA LEU A 75 5.75 12.41 -7.86
C LEU A 75 4.92 13.67 -7.65
N CYS A 76 3.63 13.46 -7.45
CA CYS A 76 2.65 14.52 -7.23
C CYS A 76 1.69 14.13 -6.11
N LYS A 77 1.48 15.03 -5.16
CA LYS A 77 0.42 14.92 -4.16
C LYS A 77 -0.91 15.39 -4.77
N ILE A 78 -1.95 14.58 -4.70
CA ILE A 78 -3.24 14.89 -5.35
C ILE A 78 -4.26 15.48 -4.37
N GLY A 79 -4.29 15.02 -3.12
CA GLY A 79 -5.22 15.48 -2.10
C GLY A 79 -4.79 16.75 -1.38
N SER A 80 -5.55 17.13 -0.36
CA SER A 80 -5.34 18.38 0.41
C SER A 80 -4.75 18.17 1.80
N ARG A 81 -4.68 16.93 2.28
CA ARG A 81 -4.10 16.58 3.59
C ARG A 81 -2.67 16.10 3.42
N ASP A 82 -1.90 16.14 4.49
CA ASP A 82 -0.53 15.64 4.46
C ASP A 82 -0.50 14.13 4.28
N SER A 83 0.49 13.64 3.55
CA SER A 83 0.79 12.23 3.40
C SER A 83 2.18 11.93 3.95
N MET A 84 2.36 10.74 4.48
CA MET A 84 3.66 10.30 4.98
C MET A 84 3.99 8.90 4.44
N TRP A 85 5.24 8.74 4.02
CA TRP A 85 5.80 7.49 3.53
C TRP A 85 7.04 7.11 4.32
N SER A 86 7.23 5.81 4.56
CA SER A 86 8.51 5.25 5.01
C SER A 86 9.29 4.71 3.84
N VAL A 87 10.58 5.02 3.81
CA VAL A 87 11.56 4.47 2.87
C VAL A 87 12.51 3.56 3.66
N PHE A 88 12.53 2.30 3.30
CA PHE A 88 13.37 1.27 3.89
C PHE A 88 14.50 0.93 2.92
N VAL A 89 15.70 0.78 3.43
CA VAL A 89 16.87 0.35 2.67
C VAL A 89 17.35 -0.98 3.22
N ASP A 90 17.60 -1.94 2.35
CA ASP A 90 18.25 -3.22 2.65
C ASP A 90 17.64 -3.97 3.85
N GLY A 91 16.31 -3.96 3.95
CA GLY A 91 15.58 -4.66 5.01
C GLY A 91 15.54 -3.94 6.36
N GLU A 92 15.75 -2.62 6.39
CA GLU A 92 15.57 -1.82 7.61
C GLU A 92 14.18 -2.02 8.24
N THR A 93 14.10 -1.74 9.53
CA THR A 93 12.84 -1.71 10.28
C THR A 93 12.21 -0.33 10.26
N ASP A 94 10.91 -0.22 10.59
CA ASP A 94 10.18 1.06 10.61
C ASP A 94 10.82 2.11 11.55
N SER A 95 11.52 1.69 12.60
CA SER A 95 12.25 2.60 13.51
C SER A 95 13.45 3.30 12.86
N ASN A 96 14.04 2.72 11.82
CA ASN A 96 15.22 3.24 11.13
C ASN A 96 14.88 3.83 9.76
N ALA A 97 13.66 3.60 9.27
CA ALA A 97 13.23 4.07 7.97
C ALA A 97 13.24 5.60 7.89
N ARG A 98 13.71 6.12 6.77
CA ARG A 98 13.52 7.54 6.44
C ARG A 98 12.03 7.82 6.26
N VAL A 99 11.53 8.89 6.87
CA VAL A 99 10.14 9.31 6.73
C VAL A 99 10.06 10.53 5.82
N LEU A 100 9.36 10.38 4.71
CA LEU A 100 9.00 11.47 3.81
C LEU A 100 7.64 12.04 4.21
N THR A 101 7.54 13.38 4.19
CA THR A 101 6.29 14.09 4.50
C THR A 101 5.93 15.00 3.34
N PHE A 102 4.76 14.79 2.76
CA PHE A 102 4.25 15.59 1.65
C PHE A 102 3.17 16.55 2.17
N THR A 103 3.46 17.85 2.18
CA THR A 103 2.58 18.89 2.72
C THR A 103 1.94 19.71 1.58
N ASP A 104 2.53 20.79 1.15
CA ASP A 104 1.87 21.87 0.38
C ASP A 104 1.95 21.76 -1.16
N THR A 105 2.32 20.60 -1.73
CA THR A 105 2.60 20.46 -3.17
C THR A 105 1.44 19.90 -3.99
N LYS A 106 0.19 20.17 -3.60
CA LYS A 106 -0.99 19.64 -4.30
C LYS A 106 -0.99 19.98 -5.80
N GLY A 107 -1.08 18.93 -6.63
CA GLY A 107 -1.19 19.07 -8.08
C GLY A 107 0.09 19.47 -8.79
N VAL A 108 1.21 19.53 -8.08
CA VAL A 108 2.52 19.87 -8.65
C VAL A 108 3.44 18.65 -8.61
N PHE A 109 4.01 18.30 -9.75
CA PHE A 109 5.05 17.29 -9.81
C PHE A 109 6.35 17.85 -9.24
N ILE A 110 6.94 17.13 -8.30
CA ILE A 110 8.23 17.42 -7.71
C ILE A 110 9.16 16.22 -7.92
N GLN A 111 10.46 16.50 -7.92
CA GLN A 111 11.50 15.47 -7.81
C GLN A 111 11.80 15.27 -6.33
N GLU A 112 11.44 14.12 -5.79
CA GLU A 112 11.69 13.76 -4.38
C GLU A 112 12.84 12.77 -4.30
N THR A 113 13.84 13.07 -3.50
CA THR A 113 14.91 12.13 -3.19
C THR A 113 14.39 11.09 -2.19
N LEU A 114 14.28 9.84 -2.63
CA LEU A 114 13.87 8.73 -1.78
C LEU A 114 15.02 8.33 -0.85
N VAL A 115 16.20 8.14 -1.42
CA VAL A 115 17.43 7.80 -0.70
C VAL A 115 18.66 8.40 -1.41
N GLU A 116 19.68 8.77 -0.61
CA GLU A 116 20.96 9.28 -1.11
C GLU A 116 22.09 8.95 -0.14
N GLY A 117 23.33 8.96 -0.67
CA GLY A 117 24.52 8.76 0.15
C GLY A 117 24.75 7.31 0.57
N LEU A 118 24.16 6.35 -0.11
CA LEU A 118 24.48 4.94 0.09
C LEU A 118 25.92 4.64 -0.37
N SER A 119 26.45 3.50 0.06
CA SER A 119 27.68 2.97 -0.53
C SER A 119 27.42 2.60 -2.00
N ASP A 120 28.43 2.71 -2.85
CA ASP A 120 28.29 2.18 -4.22
C ASP A 120 28.12 0.66 -4.17
N GLY A 121 26.99 0.16 -4.66
CA GLY A 121 26.64 -1.24 -4.58
C GLY A 121 25.19 -1.54 -4.94
N GLU A 122 24.81 -2.80 -4.76
CA GLU A 122 23.42 -3.25 -4.94
C GLU A 122 22.62 -2.98 -3.66
N HIS A 123 21.46 -2.35 -3.83
CA HIS A 123 20.54 -2.00 -2.75
C HIS A 123 19.11 -2.34 -3.10
N ILE A 124 18.32 -2.66 -2.08
CA ILE A 124 16.86 -2.80 -2.18
C ILE A 124 16.24 -1.63 -1.44
N ILE A 125 15.36 -0.89 -2.09
CA ILE A 125 14.53 0.09 -1.43
C ILE A 125 13.06 -0.33 -1.49
N LYS A 126 12.37 -0.14 -0.35
CA LYS A 126 10.94 -0.36 -0.21
C LYS A 126 10.29 0.90 0.32
N VAL A 127 9.28 1.39 -0.38
CA VAL A 127 8.61 2.64 -0.07
C VAL A 127 7.14 2.36 0.20
N LEU A 128 6.69 2.60 1.43
CA LEU A 128 5.33 2.29 1.86
C LEU A 128 4.64 3.48 2.51
N LYS A 129 3.38 3.68 2.15
CA LYS A 129 2.53 4.74 2.68
C LYS A 129 2.13 4.46 4.14
N ARG A 130 2.42 5.42 5.05
CA ARG A 130 2.07 5.33 6.47
C ARG A 130 0.64 5.76 6.75
N THR A 131 0.18 6.78 6.03
CA THR A 131 -1.13 7.41 6.26
C THR A 131 -2.27 6.63 5.61
N PRO A 132 -3.47 6.61 6.24
CA PRO A 132 -4.63 5.95 5.66
C PRO A 132 -5.17 6.67 4.41
N SER A 133 -6.09 6.00 3.71
CA SER A 133 -6.64 6.45 2.42
C SER A 133 -7.32 7.82 2.47
N ASN A 134 -7.91 8.19 3.61
CA ASN A 134 -8.60 9.47 3.81
C ASN A 134 -7.65 10.64 4.12
N PHE A 135 -6.33 10.43 4.15
CA PHE A 135 -5.36 11.53 4.29
C PHE A 135 -5.00 12.09 2.94
N ASP A 136 -4.33 11.32 2.12
CA ASP A 136 -3.91 11.77 0.81
C ASP A 136 -3.58 10.60 -0.12
N ARG A 137 -3.34 10.96 -1.38
CA ARG A 137 -2.87 10.08 -2.43
C ARG A 137 -1.66 10.69 -3.12
N ILE A 138 -0.71 9.84 -3.41
CA ILE A 138 0.51 10.19 -4.14
C ILE A 138 0.51 9.45 -5.47
N LEU A 139 0.76 10.18 -6.53
CA LEU A 139 0.99 9.64 -7.84
C LEU A 139 2.49 9.68 -8.11
N VAL A 140 3.06 8.54 -8.50
CA VAL A 140 4.44 8.42 -8.93
C VAL A 140 4.47 8.22 -10.44
N LYS A 141 5.17 9.12 -11.14
CA LYS A 141 5.26 9.11 -12.60
C LYS A 141 6.49 8.36 -13.09
N GLU A 142 7.62 8.56 -12.43
CA GLU A 142 8.88 7.92 -12.79
C GLU A 142 9.79 7.78 -11.56
N ILE A 143 10.71 6.82 -11.62
CA ILE A 143 11.74 6.63 -10.61
C ILE A 143 13.08 6.60 -11.36
N SER A 144 14.07 7.33 -10.86
CA SER A 144 15.41 7.42 -11.42
C SER A 144 16.49 7.17 -10.38
N SER A 145 17.64 6.66 -10.81
CA SER A 145 18.80 6.40 -9.97
C SER A 145 20.04 7.05 -10.60
N ASP A 146 21.07 7.23 -9.81
CA ASP A 146 22.40 7.61 -10.30
C ASP A 146 23.18 6.43 -10.89
N GLY A 147 22.59 5.24 -10.85
CA GLY A 147 23.10 4.00 -11.43
C GLY A 147 22.02 3.26 -12.21
N MET A 148 21.86 1.96 -11.99
CA MET A 148 21.00 1.10 -12.80
C MET A 148 20.00 0.34 -11.93
N PHE A 149 18.74 0.27 -12.36
CA PHE A 149 17.77 -0.67 -11.81
C PHE A 149 18.00 -2.06 -12.39
N THR A 150 17.87 -3.05 -11.54
CA THR A 150 18.04 -4.47 -11.86
C THR A 150 16.72 -5.21 -11.65
N ALA A 151 16.69 -6.52 -11.86
CA ALA A 151 15.48 -7.31 -11.62
C ALA A 151 14.92 -7.07 -10.21
N ALA A 152 13.60 -6.92 -10.11
CA ALA A 152 12.90 -6.73 -8.84
C ALA A 152 13.28 -7.84 -7.82
N PRO A 153 13.28 -7.54 -6.52
CA PRO A 153 13.47 -8.54 -5.48
C PRO A 153 12.38 -9.62 -5.52
N GLU A 154 12.70 -10.80 -5.04
CA GLU A 154 11.69 -11.85 -4.88
C GLU A 154 10.67 -11.45 -3.81
N LYS A 155 9.37 -11.53 -4.17
CA LYS A 155 8.29 -11.28 -3.23
C LYS A 155 8.11 -12.45 -2.26
N PRO A 156 7.64 -12.19 -1.01
CA PRO A 156 7.14 -13.26 -0.16
C PRO A 156 6.08 -14.11 -0.87
N SER A 157 6.16 -15.43 -0.72
CA SER A 157 5.23 -16.36 -1.37
C SER A 157 3.83 -16.35 -0.77
N VAL A 158 3.68 -15.88 0.46
CA VAL A 158 2.39 -15.72 1.15
C VAL A 158 1.87 -14.30 0.95
N ASN A 159 0.60 -14.17 0.59
CA ASN A 159 -0.08 -12.89 0.43
C ASN A 159 -1.36 -12.82 1.27
N ILE A 160 -1.52 -11.78 2.10
CA ILE A 160 -2.63 -11.63 3.03
C ILE A 160 -3.39 -10.32 2.74
N ALA A 161 -4.70 -10.42 2.56
CA ALA A 161 -5.57 -9.24 2.44
C ALA A 161 -6.25 -8.91 3.78
N PHE A 162 -6.05 -7.68 4.27
CA PHE A 162 -6.68 -7.17 5.50
C PHE A 162 -7.77 -6.16 5.16
N TYR A 163 -8.99 -6.46 5.55
CA TYR A 163 -10.14 -5.56 5.41
C TYR A 163 -10.54 -5.04 6.78
N GLY A 164 -10.58 -3.72 6.95
CA GLY A 164 -10.89 -3.19 8.26
C GLY A 164 -11.15 -1.68 8.33
N ASP A 165 -11.20 -1.19 9.55
CA ASP A 165 -11.43 0.22 9.86
C ASP A 165 -10.13 0.96 10.25
N SER A 166 -10.26 2.01 11.05
CA SER A 166 -9.13 2.81 11.56
C SER A 166 -8.07 1.99 12.28
N ILE A 167 -8.46 0.92 12.98
CA ILE A 167 -7.54 0.05 13.74
C ILE A 167 -6.63 -0.69 12.76
N THR A 168 -7.20 -1.24 11.68
CA THR A 168 -6.45 -1.95 10.65
C THR A 168 -5.52 -1.00 9.88
N CYS A 169 -5.95 0.25 9.66
CA CYS A 169 -5.16 1.28 9.00
C CYS A 169 -4.06 1.90 9.88
N GLY A 170 -3.95 1.52 11.15
CA GLY A 170 -2.98 2.10 12.09
C GLY A 170 -3.25 3.57 12.41
N GLU A 171 -4.52 3.99 12.39
CA GLU A 171 -4.90 5.36 12.70
C GLU A 171 -4.65 5.69 14.18
N GLY A 172 -3.85 6.73 14.41
CA GLY A 172 -3.52 7.20 15.76
C GLY A 172 -2.58 6.29 16.55
N VAL A 173 -1.94 5.31 15.92
CA VAL A 173 -1.04 4.35 16.59
C VAL A 173 0.18 5.02 17.23
N LEU A 174 0.64 6.16 16.67
CA LEU A 174 1.75 6.95 17.21
C LEU A 174 1.32 8.04 18.20
N ARG A 175 0.06 8.02 18.60
CA ARG A 175 -0.50 9.07 19.45
C ARG A 175 -0.22 8.77 20.93
N ASP A 176 0.45 9.71 21.59
CA ASP A 176 0.46 9.75 23.06
C ASP A 176 -0.93 10.16 23.55
N TYR A 177 -1.70 9.19 24.05
CA TYR A 177 -3.02 9.45 24.56
C TYR A 177 -2.94 10.09 25.95
N LYS A 178 -3.18 11.40 26.01
CA LYS A 178 -3.49 12.10 27.26
C LYS A 178 -4.98 12.46 27.24
N PRO A 179 -5.75 12.13 28.30
CA PRO A 179 -7.19 12.41 28.35
C PRO A 179 -7.57 13.89 28.12
N SER A 180 -6.64 14.81 28.38
CA SER A 180 -6.81 16.26 28.21
C SER A 180 -6.51 16.79 26.82
N ASP A 181 -5.87 15.97 25.95
CA ASP A 181 -5.52 16.40 24.62
C ASP A 181 -6.67 16.09 23.65
N SER A 182 -7.28 17.16 23.12
CA SER A 182 -7.96 17.09 21.82
C SER A 182 -6.89 16.83 20.73
N ALA A 183 -6.15 15.73 20.88
CA ALA A 183 -5.01 15.42 20.04
C ALA A 183 -5.44 15.42 18.58
N LYS A 184 -4.85 16.32 17.82
CA LYS A 184 -5.16 16.54 16.42
C LYS A 184 -4.95 15.25 15.65
N TYR A 185 -5.97 14.85 14.91
CA TYR A 185 -5.89 13.78 13.94
C TYR A 185 -5.06 14.27 12.73
N THR A 186 -3.75 14.05 12.80
CA THR A 186 -2.76 14.52 11.83
C THR A 186 -2.01 13.36 11.19
N ALA A 187 -1.35 13.58 10.07
CA ALA A 187 -0.50 12.59 9.43
C ALA A 187 0.59 12.04 10.36
N LEU A 188 1.14 12.90 11.23
CA LEU A 188 2.19 12.54 12.19
C LEU A 188 1.79 11.48 13.22
N THR A 189 0.49 11.31 13.45
CA THR A 189 -0.02 10.32 14.42
C THR A 189 -0.42 8.99 13.76
N GLN A 190 -0.29 8.88 12.43
CA GLN A 190 -0.70 7.72 11.66
C GLN A 190 0.51 6.86 11.28
N ASN A 191 0.38 5.55 11.41
CA ASN A 191 1.37 4.63 10.87
C ASN A 191 0.78 3.24 10.61
N ALA A 192 0.38 2.97 9.38
CA ALA A 192 -0.15 1.68 8.97
C ALA A 192 0.86 0.53 9.19
N LEU A 193 2.16 0.83 9.13
CA LEU A 193 3.24 -0.15 9.27
C LEU A 193 3.44 -0.60 10.72
N GLN A 194 2.77 0.06 11.69
CA GLN A 194 2.69 -0.33 13.08
C GLN A 194 1.29 -0.82 13.47
N SER A 195 0.44 -1.14 12.50
CA SER A 195 -0.83 -1.80 12.77
C SER A 195 -0.64 -3.30 13.04
N TYR A 196 -1.64 -3.93 13.64
CA TYR A 196 -1.64 -5.39 13.83
C TYR A 196 -1.50 -6.15 12.50
N ALA A 197 -2.04 -5.59 11.41
CA ALA A 197 -1.99 -6.19 10.08
C ALA A 197 -0.54 -6.26 9.57
N ALA A 198 0.20 -5.15 9.66
CA ALA A 198 1.61 -5.11 9.29
C ALA A 198 2.46 -6.05 10.15
N TYR A 199 2.27 -6.04 11.49
CA TYR A 199 2.99 -6.94 12.38
C TYR A 199 2.70 -8.43 12.12
N ALA A 200 1.44 -8.79 11.82
CA ALA A 200 1.08 -10.15 11.51
C ALA A 200 1.74 -10.62 10.21
N ALA A 201 1.69 -9.79 9.17
CA ALA A 201 2.31 -10.09 7.89
C ALA A 201 3.84 -10.25 8.01
N ASP A 202 4.49 -9.33 8.72
CA ASP A 202 5.94 -9.38 8.98
C ASP A 202 6.34 -10.68 9.69
N LYS A 203 5.61 -11.07 10.74
CA LYS A 203 5.87 -12.33 11.47
C LYS A 203 5.67 -13.59 10.64
N LEU A 204 4.84 -13.52 9.62
CA LEU A 204 4.57 -14.63 8.70
C LEU A 204 5.45 -14.57 7.44
N ASN A 205 6.34 -13.57 7.33
CA ASN A 205 7.09 -13.28 6.11
C ASN A 205 6.16 -13.25 4.89
N ALA A 206 5.07 -12.49 4.99
CA ALA A 206 4.04 -12.37 3.98
C ALA A 206 4.02 -10.98 3.35
N SER A 207 3.72 -10.91 2.05
CA SER A 207 3.23 -9.69 1.44
C SER A 207 1.77 -9.44 1.89
N TYR A 208 1.34 -8.18 1.88
CA TYR A 208 0.00 -7.88 2.36
C TYR A 208 -0.58 -6.63 1.71
N GLU A 209 -1.91 -6.56 1.72
CA GLU A 209 -2.66 -5.36 1.41
C GLU A 209 -3.56 -4.99 2.58
N ILE A 210 -3.70 -3.69 2.83
CA ILE A 210 -4.68 -3.15 3.77
C ILE A 210 -5.72 -2.37 2.99
N PHE A 211 -6.96 -2.85 3.00
CA PHE A 211 -8.10 -2.15 2.44
C PHE A 211 -9.05 -1.75 3.57
N GLY A 212 -9.05 -0.47 3.88
CA GLY A 212 -9.84 0.04 4.99
C GLY A 212 -9.79 1.55 5.13
N ARG A 213 -10.65 2.06 6.00
CA ARG A 213 -10.77 3.48 6.29
C ARG A 213 -11.36 3.71 7.67
N GLY A 214 -10.95 4.79 8.32
CA GLY A 214 -11.53 5.24 9.57
C GLY A 214 -13.05 5.42 9.48
N GLY A 215 -13.74 4.89 10.48
CA GLY A 215 -15.20 4.99 10.56
C GLY A 215 -15.98 4.04 9.64
N ILE A 216 -15.33 3.20 8.83
CA ILE A 216 -16.03 2.23 7.98
C ILE A 216 -16.75 1.19 8.84
N THR A 217 -17.92 0.75 8.39
CA THR A 217 -18.77 -0.23 9.08
C THR A 217 -18.92 -1.48 8.22
N LEU A 218 -19.30 -2.59 8.83
CA LEU A 218 -19.68 -3.81 8.11
C LEU A 218 -21.10 -3.72 7.56
N LYS A 219 -22.03 -3.24 8.37
CA LYS A 219 -23.47 -3.24 8.02
C LYS A 219 -24.20 -1.94 8.38
N PHE A 220 -23.75 -1.22 9.40
CA PHE A 220 -24.49 -0.07 9.92
C PHE A 220 -24.55 1.07 8.90
N ARG A 221 -25.78 1.54 8.61
CA ARG A 221 -26.07 2.73 7.80
C ARG A 221 -26.58 3.84 8.70
N ASN A 222 -26.12 5.07 8.49
CA ASN A 222 -26.68 6.21 9.20
C ASN A 222 -28.13 6.46 8.70
N PRO A 223 -29.16 6.32 9.55
CA PRO A 223 -30.55 6.49 9.13
C PRO A 223 -30.91 7.92 8.72
N GLU A 224 -30.15 8.94 9.18
CA GLU A 224 -30.44 10.35 8.89
C GLU A 224 -29.89 10.82 7.55
N THR A 225 -28.74 10.29 7.13
CA THR A 225 -28.03 10.78 5.94
C THR A 225 -28.00 9.77 4.81
N GLU A 226 -28.46 8.54 5.05
CA GLU A 226 -28.25 7.38 4.17
C GLU A 226 -26.78 7.19 3.72
N SER A 227 -25.88 7.88 4.41
CA SER A 227 -24.46 7.90 4.11
C SER A 227 -23.83 6.54 4.41
N TYR A 228 -23.22 5.97 3.41
CA TYR A 228 -22.73 4.62 3.41
C TYR A 228 -21.21 4.58 3.55
N SER A 229 -20.73 4.39 4.77
CA SER A 229 -19.37 3.97 5.00
C SER A 229 -19.32 2.46 5.24
N VAL A 230 -20.01 1.68 4.41
CA VAL A 230 -20.08 0.22 4.53
C VAL A 230 -19.06 -0.41 3.60
N LEU A 231 -18.27 -1.35 4.12
CA LEU A 231 -17.15 -1.95 3.39
C LEU A 231 -17.54 -2.50 2.01
N ASN A 232 -18.70 -3.19 1.93
CA ASN A 232 -19.15 -3.81 0.69
C ASN A 232 -19.39 -2.83 -0.47
N ASN A 233 -19.55 -1.53 -0.19
CA ASN A 233 -19.71 -0.51 -1.23
C ASN A 233 -18.39 -0.12 -1.88
N TYR A 234 -17.25 -0.49 -1.29
CA TYR A 234 -15.93 -0.03 -1.71
C TYR A 234 -14.98 -1.17 -2.07
N MET A 235 -15.21 -2.37 -1.56
CA MET A 235 -14.26 -3.48 -1.68
C MET A 235 -14.04 -3.96 -3.12
N SER A 236 -14.97 -3.69 -4.04
CA SER A 236 -14.84 -4.02 -5.46
C SER A 236 -13.99 -3.03 -6.27
N TYR A 237 -13.46 -1.99 -5.63
CA TYR A 237 -12.63 -1.01 -6.29
C TYR A 237 -11.18 -1.06 -5.79
N ALA A 238 -10.26 -0.57 -6.60
CA ALA A 238 -8.85 -0.50 -6.22
C ALA A 238 -8.63 0.37 -4.98
N VAL A 239 -9.49 1.37 -4.76
CA VAL A 239 -9.47 2.25 -3.60
C VAL A 239 -10.88 2.63 -3.15
N ASP A 240 -11.00 3.26 -1.98
CA ASP A 240 -12.25 3.86 -1.51
C ASP A 240 -12.71 4.99 -2.45
N LEU A 241 -13.84 4.79 -3.12
CA LEU A 241 -14.41 5.74 -4.09
C LEU A 241 -14.62 7.15 -3.51
N SER A 242 -14.80 7.29 -2.20
CA SER A 242 -14.97 8.60 -1.57
C SER A 242 -13.71 9.47 -1.64
N VAL A 243 -12.55 8.87 -1.90
CA VAL A 243 -11.27 9.56 -2.03
C VAL A 243 -10.72 9.57 -3.45
N ALA A 244 -11.29 8.76 -4.34
CA ALA A 244 -10.80 8.60 -5.72
C ALA A 244 -11.35 9.64 -6.70
N ASN A 245 -12.36 10.43 -6.33
CA ASN A 245 -13.05 11.41 -7.19
C ASN A 245 -13.61 10.81 -8.52
N GLY A 246 -14.00 9.55 -8.51
CA GLY A 246 -14.62 8.91 -9.66
C GLY A 246 -13.65 8.22 -10.66
N ASP A 247 -12.37 8.45 -10.55
CA ASP A 247 -11.37 7.88 -11.49
C ASP A 247 -10.76 6.55 -11.02
N CYS A 248 -11.46 5.81 -10.16
CA CYS A 248 -10.96 4.56 -9.62
C CYS A 248 -11.49 3.37 -10.40
N PRO A 249 -10.62 2.54 -10.98
CA PRO A 249 -11.03 1.31 -11.64
C PRO A 249 -11.56 0.28 -10.64
N GLU A 250 -12.33 -0.68 -11.13
CA GLU A 250 -12.64 -1.88 -10.37
C GLU A 250 -11.34 -2.62 -10.02
N TYR A 251 -11.33 -3.26 -8.87
CA TYR A 251 -10.19 -4.06 -8.44
C TYR A 251 -10.21 -5.42 -9.11
N ASP A 252 -9.08 -5.80 -9.68
CA ASP A 252 -8.90 -7.12 -10.24
C ASP A 252 -8.62 -8.13 -9.11
N PHE A 253 -9.60 -8.99 -8.83
CA PHE A 253 -9.51 -10.08 -7.87
C PHE A 253 -8.86 -11.35 -8.45
N SER A 254 -8.29 -11.31 -9.64
CA SER A 254 -7.61 -12.47 -10.25
C SER A 254 -6.32 -12.85 -9.51
N SER A 255 -5.68 -11.88 -8.84
CA SER A 255 -4.53 -12.15 -7.99
C SER A 255 -4.97 -12.97 -6.76
N THR A 256 -4.29 -14.09 -6.53
CA THR A 256 -4.59 -14.97 -5.40
C THR A 256 -4.07 -14.37 -4.10
N VAL A 257 -4.92 -14.36 -3.07
CA VAL A 257 -4.52 -14.15 -1.69
C VAL A 257 -4.62 -15.47 -0.93
N ASP A 258 -3.63 -15.77 -0.09
CA ASP A 258 -3.62 -17.02 0.70
C ASP A 258 -4.53 -16.93 1.93
N ALA A 259 -4.73 -15.70 2.44
CA ALA A 259 -5.60 -15.47 3.57
C ALA A 259 -6.30 -14.10 3.47
N VAL A 260 -7.54 -14.07 3.96
CA VAL A 260 -8.32 -12.83 4.12
C VAL A 260 -8.62 -12.64 5.59
N VAL A 261 -8.27 -11.48 6.14
CA VAL A 261 -8.58 -11.08 7.52
C VAL A 261 -9.55 -9.92 7.49
N ILE A 262 -10.72 -10.09 8.11
CA ILE A 262 -11.74 -9.03 8.24
C ILE A 262 -11.84 -8.65 9.71
N TYR A 263 -11.51 -7.39 10.04
CA TYR A 263 -11.60 -6.85 11.38
C TYR A 263 -12.46 -5.58 11.39
N LEU A 264 -13.76 -5.77 11.63
CA LEU A 264 -14.80 -4.74 11.58
C LEU A 264 -15.82 -4.96 12.71
N GLY A 265 -16.69 -3.98 12.92
CA GLY A 265 -17.76 -4.04 13.90
C GLY A 265 -17.68 -2.99 14.99
N THR A 266 -16.48 -2.45 15.27
CA THR A 266 -16.32 -1.38 16.26
C THR A 266 -17.19 -0.16 15.93
N ASN A 267 -17.17 0.28 14.67
CA ASN A 267 -17.98 1.41 14.24
C ASN A 267 -19.46 1.07 14.14
N ASP A 268 -19.80 -0.17 13.81
CA ASP A 268 -21.20 -0.63 13.84
C ASP A 268 -21.77 -0.52 15.25
N TYR A 269 -21.03 -1.03 16.25
CA TYR A 269 -21.41 -0.94 17.65
C TYR A 269 -21.55 0.49 18.16
N LEU A 270 -20.51 1.32 17.96
CA LEU A 270 -20.50 2.71 18.42
C LEU A 270 -21.63 3.55 17.81
N ARG A 271 -21.94 3.32 16.53
CA ARG A 271 -23.05 4.01 15.87
C ARG A 271 -24.42 3.49 16.31
N SER A 272 -24.55 2.19 16.56
CA SER A 272 -25.82 1.65 17.11
C SER A 272 -26.19 2.27 18.44
N LEU A 273 -25.21 2.53 19.32
CA LEU A 273 -25.42 3.21 20.59
C LEU A 273 -25.89 4.67 20.45
N LYS A 274 -25.52 5.33 19.35
CA LYS A 274 -25.91 6.72 19.11
C LYS A 274 -27.35 6.86 18.60
N TYR A 275 -27.86 5.83 17.95
CA TYR A 275 -29.18 5.86 17.28
C TYR A 275 -30.17 4.85 17.90
N SER A 276 -29.86 4.25 19.04
CA SER A 276 -30.78 3.49 19.91
C SER A 276 -31.43 4.40 20.95
#